data_22befbef3e3ab64fee73d123ab6bff7e
#
_entry.id   22befbef3e3ab64fee73d123ab6bff7e
#
_cell.length_a   1.000
_cell.length_b   1.000
_cell.length_c   1.000
_cell.angle_alpha   90.00
_cell.angle_beta   90.00
_cell.angle_gamma   90.00
#
_symmetry.space_group_name_H-M   'P 1'
#
loop_
_entity.id
_entity.type
_entity.pdbx_description
1 polymer ?
#
loop_
_entity_poly.entity_id
_entity_poly.type
_entity_poly.pdbx_seq_one_letter_code
_entity_poly.pdbx_strand_id
1 'polypeptide(L)'
;MFERAKDIINEVSKETDSVILFHSLSGKDSIALLDLLYPKFRRIVCVYMYIVKGLEHMEVYRRWAKSRYPNVEFMDVPHYALYSYIKHGYLGITRNAKQKQWSLSDITEKVREMTGIEWVCCGFKQSDGLNRRLMLRSYGKVTGKDSQGNDREGKEAIQWKTKKFYPLSTYYNRDVLSYISENGLKNPECYGVAQSNGTDITDINYLRYLQFNYPSDLEKIFSVFPLARITLMNEQNKKDNQNEK
;
A
#
# COMPACT_ATOMS: atom_id res chain seq x y z
N MET A 1 -14.59 8.80 -16.46
CA MET A 1 -14.42 7.71 -15.48
C MET A 1 -13.85 8.28 -14.18
N PHE A 2 -14.11 7.68 -13.02
CA PHE A 2 -13.63 8.11 -11.68
C PHE A 2 -14.16 9.48 -11.16
N GLU A 3 -15.32 9.95 -11.62
CA GLU A 3 -15.89 11.24 -11.17
C GLU A 3 -16.09 11.28 -9.66
N ARG A 4 -16.66 10.23 -9.05
CA ARG A 4 -16.82 10.16 -7.59
C ARG A 4 -15.49 10.22 -6.82
N ALA A 5 -14.44 9.61 -7.35
CA ALA A 5 -13.11 9.69 -6.73
C ALA A 5 -12.57 11.12 -6.81
N LYS A 6 -12.74 11.79 -7.95
CA LYS A 6 -12.36 13.19 -8.14
C LYS A 6 -13.15 14.12 -7.23
N ASP A 7 -14.46 13.87 -7.02
CA ASP A 7 -15.29 14.67 -6.10
C ASP A 7 -14.81 14.57 -4.67
N ILE A 8 -14.48 13.34 -4.20
CA ILE A 8 -13.91 13.11 -2.86
C ILE A 8 -12.57 13.84 -2.72
N ILE A 9 -11.71 13.74 -3.71
CA ILE A 9 -10.40 14.42 -3.75
C ILE A 9 -10.57 15.94 -3.76
N ASN A 10 -11.47 16.46 -4.58
CA ASN A 10 -11.79 17.88 -4.66
C ASN A 10 -12.33 18.41 -3.33
N GLU A 11 -13.10 17.63 -2.59
CA GLU A 11 -13.61 18.05 -1.30
C GLU A 11 -12.49 18.15 -0.26
N VAL A 12 -11.61 17.16 -0.18
CA VAL A 12 -10.47 17.19 0.74
C VAL A 12 -9.45 18.28 0.34
N SER A 13 -9.27 18.53 -0.95
CA SER A 13 -8.34 19.57 -1.42
C SER A 13 -8.75 21.00 -1.06
N LYS A 14 -10.01 21.22 -0.62
CA LYS A 14 -10.44 22.51 -0.05
C LYS A 14 -9.96 22.71 1.39
N GLU A 15 -9.62 21.64 2.09
CA GLU A 15 -9.17 21.65 3.49
C GLU A 15 -7.65 21.70 3.64
N THR A 16 -6.92 21.19 2.62
CA THR A 16 -5.46 21.05 2.66
C THR A 16 -4.86 21.03 1.25
N ASP A 17 -3.65 21.53 1.11
CA ASP A 17 -2.84 21.42 -0.10
C ASP A 17 -1.83 20.27 -0.05
N SER A 18 -1.83 19.49 1.05
CA SER A 18 -0.81 18.50 1.33
C SER A 18 -1.44 17.20 1.82
N VAL A 19 -0.96 16.05 1.32
CA VAL A 19 -1.53 14.74 1.63
C VAL A 19 -0.46 13.65 1.77
N ILE A 20 -0.67 12.74 2.71
CA ILE A 20 0.03 11.47 2.81
C ILE A 20 -0.74 10.44 1.98
N LEU A 21 -0.06 9.74 1.07
CA LEU A 21 -0.59 8.58 0.36
C LEU A 21 0.13 7.31 0.82
N PHE A 22 -0.56 6.38 1.50
CA PHE A 22 -0.01 5.04 1.70
C PHE A 22 0.09 4.32 0.36
N HIS A 23 1.32 4.14 -0.12
CA HIS A 23 1.64 3.68 -1.47
C HIS A 23 2.43 2.37 -1.43
N SER A 24 1.88 1.31 -2.00
CA SER A 24 2.51 -0.02 -2.01
C SER A 24 3.55 -0.22 -3.13
N LEU A 25 3.93 0.85 -3.84
CA LEU A 25 4.83 0.92 -4.99
C LEU A 25 4.38 0.09 -6.21
N SER A 26 3.99 -1.16 -6.04
CA SER A 26 3.52 -2.04 -7.13
C SER A 26 2.01 -2.32 -7.09
N GLY A 27 1.25 -1.67 -6.21
CA GLY A 27 -0.19 -1.89 -6.09
C GLY A 27 -1.01 -0.96 -6.96
N LYS A 28 -1.87 -1.51 -7.82
CA LYS A 28 -2.73 -0.78 -8.75
C LYS A 28 -3.51 0.38 -8.11
N ASP A 29 -4.03 0.17 -6.91
CA ASP A 29 -4.88 1.16 -6.24
C ASP A 29 -4.08 2.42 -5.87
N SER A 30 -2.86 2.26 -5.36
CA SER A 30 -1.98 3.38 -5.03
C SER A 30 -1.39 4.06 -6.27
N ILE A 31 -1.19 3.31 -7.36
CA ILE A 31 -0.77 3.87 -8.66
C ILE A 31 -1.84 4.81 -9.21
N ALA A 32 -3.10 4.35 -9.25
CA ALA A 32 -4.22 5.17 -9.72
C ALA A 32 -4.46 6.39 -8.79
N LEU A 33 -4.35 6.20 -7.47
CA LEU A 33 -4.52 7.29 -6.51
C LEU A 33 -3.46 8.37 -6.67
N LEU A 34 -2.21 8.01 -6.88
CA LEU A 34 -1.15 9.00 -7.08
C LEU A 34 -1.45 9.91 -8.29
N ASP A 35 -1.89 9.32 -9.41
CA ASP A 35 -2.27 10.07 -10.61
C ASP A 35 -3.47 10.98 -10.37
N LEU A 36 -4.49 10.50 -9.65
CA LEU A 36 -5.68 11.29 -9.31
C LEU A 36 -5.39 12.44 -8.32
N LEU A 37 -4.48 12.25 -7.39
CA LEU A 37 -4.11 13.23 -6.37
C LEU A 37 -3.18 14.31 -6.91
N TYR A 38 -2.29 13.95 -7.84
CA TYR A 38 -1.21 14.82 -8.31
C TYR A 38 -1.66 16.19 -8.82
N PRO A 39 -2.75 16.33 -9.59
CA PRO A 39 -3.21 17.63 -10.07
C PRO A 39 -3.91 18.50 -9.00
N LYS A 40 -4.14 17.97 -7.80
CA LYS A 40 -4.96 18.60 -6.76
C LYS A 40 -4.19 19.03 -5.50
N PHE A 41 -3.09 18.36 -5.22
CA PHE A 41 -2.29 18.63 -4.03
C PHE A 41 -0.91 19.16 -4.42
N ARG A 42 -0.50 20.22 -3.76
CA ARG A 42 0.82 20.84 -3.97
C ARG A 42 1.95 19.94 -3.44
N ARG A 43 1.68 19.21 -2.34
CA ARG A 43 2.62 18.31 -1.70
C ARG A 43 1.99 16.94 -1.47
N ILE A 44 2.61 15.91 -2.00
CA ILE A 44 2.20 14.52 -1.80
C ILE A 44 3.40 13.73 -1.26
N VAL A 45 3.22 13.10 -0.08
CA VAL A 45 4.20 12.17 0.48
C VAL A 45 3.68 10.75 0.33
N CYS A 46 4.28 10.00 -0.59
CA CYS A 46 4.01 8.57 -0.80
C CYS A 46 4.77 7.74 0.24
N VAL A 47 4.04 7.10 1.13
CA VAL A 47 4.61 6.29 2.21
C VAL A 47 4.58 4.82 1.84
N TYR A 48 5.74 4.23 1.66
CA TYR A 48 5.91 2.80 1.43
C TYR A 48 6.26 2.09 2.74
N MET A 49 5.41 1.10 3.10
CA MET A 49 5.65 0.24 4.26
C MET A 49 6.36 -1.04 3.82
N TYR A 50 7.65 -1.19 4.13
CA TYR A 50 8.44 -2.34 3.72
C TYR A 50 8.47 -3.46 4.78
N ILE A 51 8.54 -4.72 4.32
CA ILE A 51 8.94 -5.88 5.11
C ILE A 51 10.44 -6.13 4.95
N VAL A 52 10.94 -6.10 3.71
CA VAL A 52 12.37 -6.11 3.39
C VAL A 52 12.70 -4.83 2.64
N LYS A 53 13.70 -4.09 3.12
CA LYS A 53 14.08 -2.80 2.56
C LYS A 53 14.93 -2.97 1.29
N GLY A 54 14.77 -2.05 0.34
CA GLY A 54 15.66 -1.93 -0.81
C GLY A 54 15.49 -3.04 -1.85
N LEU A 55 14.26 -3.52 -2.07
CA LEU A 55 13.94 -4.45 -3.13
C LEU A 55 13.91 -3.72 -4.49
N GLU A 56 14.70 -4.17 -5.45
CA GLU A 56 14.90 -3.52 -6.74
C GLU A 56 13.59 -3.46 -7.55
N HIS A 57 12.79 -4.52 -7.55
CA HIS A 57 11.51 -4.52 -8.26
C HIS A 57 10.53 -3.45 -7.74
N MET A 58 10.65 -3.02 -6.48
CA MET A 58 9.88 -1.89 -5.93
C MET A 58 10.45 -0.55 -6.41
N GLU A 59 11.76 -0.45 -6.53
CA GLU A 59 12.44 0.76 -7.00
C GLU A 59 12.17 1.05 -8.49
N VAL A 60 11.88 0.04 -9.29
CA VAL A 60 11.48 0.21 -10.72
C VAL A 60 10.27 1.13 -10.84
N TYR A 61 9.22 0.91 -10.04
CA TYR A 61 8.07 1.80 -10.03
C TYR A 61 8.41 3.19 -9.48
N ARG A 62 9.18 3.26 -8.39
CA ARG A 62 9.56 4.53 -7.75
C ARG A 62 10.31 5.44 -8.72
N ARG A 63 11.26 4.91 -9.49
CA ARG A 63 11.98 5.68 -10.53
C ARG A 63 11.04 6.21 -11.61
N TRP A 64 10.14 5.37 -12.10
CA TRP A 64 9.13 5.79 -13.07
C TRP A 64 8.21 6.88 -12.48
N ALA A 65 7.70 6.69 -11.27
CA ALA A 65 6.83 7.66 -10.62
C ALA A 65 7.53 9.01 -10.39
N LYS A 66 8.79 9.02 -9.98
CA LYS A 66 9.56 10.26 -9.83
C LYS A 66 9.77 11.00 -11.16
N SER A 67 9.92 10.29 -12.27
CA SER A 67 10.03 10.93 -13.58
C SER A 67 8.71 11.54 -14.06
N ARG A 68 7.58 10.91 -13.73
CA ARG A 68 6.24 11.37 -14.12
C ARG A 68 5.68 12.44 -13.17
N TYR A 69 6.03 12.36 -11.89
CA TYR A 69 5.52 13.22 -10.81
C TYR A 69 6.70 13.83 -10.02
N PRO A 70 7.43 14.80 -10.58
CA PRO A 70 8.71 15.24 -10.02
C PRO A 70 8.61 15.85 -8.60
N ASN A 71 7.43 16.39 -8.22
CA ASN A 71 7.22 17.03 -6.92
C ASN A 71 6.70 16.05 -5.83
N VAL A 72 6.63 14.75 -6.13
CA VAL A 72 6.19 13.74 -5.16
C VAL A 72 7.37 13.26 -4.31
N GLU A 73 7.18 13.32 -3.01
CA GLU A 73 8.13 12.77 -2.04
C GLU A 73 7.84 11.28 -1.79
N PHE A 74 8.89 10.46 -1.62
CA PHE A 74 8.75 9.06 -1.20
C PHE A 74 9.44 8.85 0.15
N MET A 75 8.71 8.22 1.08
CA MET A 75 9.17 7.90 2.42
C MET A 75 9.02 6.40 2.68
N ASP A 76 10.07 5.77 3.17
CA ASP A 76 10.05 4.35 3.57
C ASP A 76 9.91 4.23 5.08
N VAL A 77 8.96 3.41 5.52
CA VAL A 77 8.77 3.07 6.93
C VAL A 77 8.64 1.55 7.08
N PRO A 78 9.02 0.95 8.22
CA PRO A 78 8.76 -0.46 8.45
C PRO A 78 7.26 -0.76 8.46
N HIS A 79 6.85 -1.86 7.84
CA HIS A 79 5.46 -2.33 7.91
C HIS A 79 5.14 -2.77 9.35
N TYR A 80 3.93 -2.49 9.81
CA TYR A 80 3.52 -2.85 11.18
C TYR A 80 3.68 -4.35 11.49
N ALA A 81 3.50 -5.24 10.50
CA ALA A 81 3.73 -6.67 10.67
C ALA A 81 5.20 -7.02 10.93
N LEU A 82 6.16 -6.23 10.43
CA LEU A 82 7.59 -6.48 10.64
C LEU A 82 7.95 -6.45 12.14
N TYR A 83 7.34 -5.56 12.90
CA TYR A 83 7.54 -5.49 14.36
C TYR A 83 7.05 -6.76 15.06
N SER A 84 5.93 -7.35 14.59
CA SER A 84 5.45 -8.65 15.08
C SER A 84 6.39 -9.78 14.65
N TYR A 85 6.88 -9.76 13.43
CA TYR A 85 7.82 -10.77 12.93
C TYR A 85 9.12 -10.79 13.76
N ILE A 86 9.70 -9.62 14.03
CA ILE A 86 10.88 -9.49 14.88
C ILE A 86 10.60 -9.97 16.30
N LYS A 87 9.46 -9.60 16.89
CA LYS A 87 9.09 -10.01 18.25
C LYS A 87 9.01 -11.53 18.41
N HIS A 88 8.51 -12.22 17.40
CA HIS A 88 8.25 -13.65 17.44
C HIS A 88 9.31 -14.50 16.73
N GLY A 89 10.27 -13.92 16.02
CA GLY A 89 11.27 -14.67 15.25
C GLY A 89 10.67 -15.34 14.01
N TYR A 90 9.66 -14.72 13.39
CA TYR A 90 8.95 -15.29 12.25
C TYR A 90 9.89 -15.61 11.09
N LEU A 91 9.79 -16.81 10.53
CA LEU A 91 10.64 -17.31 9.44
C LEU A 91 12.16 -17.15 9.66
N GLY A 92 12.58 -17.20 10.92
CA GLY A 92 14.01 -17.15 11.28
C GLY A 92 14.61 -15.76 11.34
N ILE A 93 13.82 -14.69 11.23
CA ILE A 93 14.32 -13.33 11.51
C ILE A 93 14.86 -13.27 12.95
N THR A 94 15.93 -12.51 13.17
CA THR A 94 16.51 -12.32 14.50
C THR A 94 15.45 -11.84 15.49
N ARG A 95 15.16 -12.71 16.48
CA ARG A 95 14.11 -12.44 17.46
C ARG A 95 14.52 -11.38 18.47
N ASN A 96 13.62 -10.42 18.70
CA ASN A 96 13.70 -9.49 19.81
C ASN A 96 12.39 -9.51 20.61
N ALA A 97 12.31 -10.27 21.69
CA ALA A 97 11.10 -10.42 22.52
C ALA A 97 10.61 -9.09 23.12
N LYS A 98 11.49 -8.10 23.27
CA LYS A 98 11.17 -6.75 23.79
C LYS A 98 10.67 -5.79 22.70
N GLN A 99 10.60 -6.22 21.43
CA GLN A 99 10.16 -5.38 20.34
C GLN A 99 8.73 -4.86 20.60
N LYS A 100 8.57 -3.53 20.66
CA LYS A 100 7.25 -2.89 20.72
C LYS A 100 6.49 -3.20 19.42
N GLN A 101 5.25 -3.61 19.56
CA GLN A 101 4.35 -3.80 18.41
C GLN A 101 3.73 -2.46 18.03
N TRP A 102 3.60 -2.26 16.74
CA TRP A 102 2.97 -1.10 16.14
C TRP A 102 1.76 -1.53 15.33
N SER A 103 0.70 -0.73 15.39
CA SER A 103 -0.45 -0.84 14.51
C SER A 103 -0.29 0.07 13.29
N LEU A 104 -1.17 -0.09 12.29
CA LEU A 104 -1.25 0.85 11.17
C LEU A 104 -1.56 2.28 11.67
N SER A 105 -2.32 2.41 12.76
CA SER A 105 -2.61 3.72 13.37
C SER A 105 -1.34 4.35 13.94
N ASP A 106 -0.52 3.59 14.67
CA ASP A 106 0.74 4.11 15.23
C ASP A 106 1.69 4.57 14.11
N ILE A 107 1.80 3.79 13.02
CA ILE A 107 2.59 4.18 11.84
C ILE A 107 2.01 5.47 11.23
N THR A 108 0.69 5.57 11.10
CA THR A 108 0.04 6.77 10.55
C THR A 108 0.37 8.01 11.38
N GLU A 109 0.24 7.94 12.70
CA GLU A 109 0.57 9.08 13.58
C GLU A 109 2.06 9.44 13.50
N LYS A 110 2.94 8.43 13.44
CA LYS A 110 4.38 8.69 13.29
C LYS A 110 4.71 9.39 11.98
N VAL A 111 4.08 8.98 10.87
CA VAL A 111 4.26 9.64 9.58
C VAL A 111 3.73 11.08 9.60
N ARG A 112 2.60 11.32 10.26
CA ARG A 112 2.07 12.68 10.47
C ARG A 112 3.06 13.56 11.23
N GLU A 113 3.63 13.07 12.31
CA GLU A 113 4.67 13.79 13.06
C GLU A 113 5.88 14.14 12.20
N MET A 114 6.35 13.17 11.37
CA MET A 114 7.54 13.34 10.54
C MET A 114 7.31 14.31 9.37
N THR A 115 6.10 14.35 8.81
CA THR A 115 5.78 15.13 7.60
C THR A 115 5.10 16.46 7.88
N GLY A 116 4.48 16.62 9.05
CA GLY A 116 3.60 17.74 9.39
C GLY A 116 2.27 17.72 8.63
N ILE A 117 1.93 16.62 7.95
CA ILE A 117 0.72 16.48 7.14
C ILE A 117 -0.33 15.68 7.93
N GLU A 118 -1.55 16.19 8.03
CA GLU A 118 -2.62 15.53 8.78
C GLU A 118 -3.48 14.60 7.93
N TRP A 119 -3.74 14.98 6.67
CA TRP A 119 -4.63 14.24 5.78
C TRP A 119 -3.96 13.02 5.15
N VAL A 120 -4.66 11.89 5.22
CA VAL A 120 -4.16 10.60 4.75
C VAL A 120 -5.10 9.97 3.73
N CYS A 121 -4.57 9.63 2.56
CA CYS A 121 -5.25 8.89 1.51
C CYS A 121 -4.87 7.41 1.55
N CYS A 122 -5.88 6.54 1.45
CA CYS A 122 -5.67 5.09 1.37
C CYS A 122 -6.51 4.47 0.25
N GLY A 123 -5.95 3.46 -0.41
CA GLY A 123 -6.58 2.75 -1.54
C GLY A 123 -7.60 1.68 -1.16
N PHE A 124 -8.23 1.74 0.02
CA PHE A 124 -9.20 0.74 0.44
C PHE A 124 -10.52 0.86 -0.31
N LYS A 125 -11.09 -0.29 -0.68
CA LYS A 125 -12.36 -0.40 -1.42
C LYS A 125 -13.36 -1.27 -0.67
N GLN A 126 -14.65 -1.02 -0.85
CA GLN A 126 -15.71 -1.87 -0.31
C GLN A 126 -15.68 -3.28 -0.92
N SER A 127 -15.14 -3.43 -2.11
CA SER A 127 -14.94 -4.71 -2.81
C SER A 127 -13.81 -5.56 -2.24
N ASP A 128 -12.92 -5.00 -1.39
CA ASP A 128 -11.78 -5.74 -0.82
C ASP A 128 -12.20 -6.73 0.29
N GLY A 129 -13.41 -6.61 0.82
CA GLY A 129 -13.97 -7.54 1.79
C GLY A 129 -15.04 -6.93 2.69
N LEU A 130 -15.72 -7.79 3.46
CA LEU A 130 -16.84 -7.38 4.31
C LEU A 130 -16.44 -6.30 5.35
N ASN A 131 -15.32 -6.49 6.03
CA ASN A 131 -14.87 -5.54 7.05
C ASN A 131 -14.56 -4.15 6.44
N ARG A 132 -13.96 -4.10 5.25
CA ARG A 132 -13.71 -2.84 4.52
C ARG A 132 -15.02 -2.18 4.11
N ARG A 133 -15.99 -2.96 3.63
CA ARG A 133 -17.32 -2.47 3.26
C ARG A 133 -18.04 -1.84 4.44
N LEU A 134 -18.09 -2.53 5.58
CA LEU A 134 -18.76 -2.02 6.79
C LEU A 134 -18.07 -0.73 7.30
N MET A 135 -16.74 -0.74 7.37
CA MET A 135 -15.96 0.42 7.77
C MET A 135 -16.24 1.64 6.87
N LEU A 136 -16.10 1.49 5.55
CA LEU A 136 -16.26 2.61 4.61
C LEU A 136 -17.69 3.16 4.59
N ARG A 137 -18.71 2.30 4.71
CA ARG A 137 -20.12 2.71 4.80
C ARG A 137 -20.44 3.43 6.11
N SER A 138 -19.74 3.13 7.19
CA SER A 138 -19.98 3.80 8.47
C SER A 138 -19.64 5.29 8.44
N TYR A 139 -18.83 5.74 7.49
CA TYR A 139 -18.44 7.16 7.35
C TYR A 139 -19.53 8.04 6.73
N GLY A 140 -20.68 7.48 6.32
CA GLY A 140 -21.85 8.24 5.87
C GLY A 140 -22.55 9.04 6.96
N LYS A 141 -22.12 8.93 8.24
CA LYS A 141 -22.62 9.75 9.37
C LYS A 141 -21.72 10.95 9.59
N VAL A 142 -22.21 11.97 10.32
CA VAL A 142 -21.37 13.10 10.76
C VAL A 142 -20.16 12.57 11.51
N THR A 143 -18.97 12.77 10.97
CA THR A 143 -17.72 12.18 11.48
C THR A 143 -16.67 13.22 11.85
N GLY A 144 -17.00 14.52 11.87
CA GLY A 144 -16.06 15.59 12.23
C GLY A 144 -16.59 16.97 11.92
N LYS A 145 -15.70 17.94 12.02
CA LYS A 145 -15.97 19.36 11.75
C LYS A 145 -15.09 19.83 10.59
N ASP A 146 -15.56 20.85 9.85
CA ASP A 146 -14.75 21.54 8.86
C ASP A 146 -13.71 22.47 9.51
N SER A 147 -12.89 23.13 8.68
CA SER A 147 -11.91 24.11 9.13
C SER A 147 -12.53 25.32 9.85
N GLN A 148 -13.84 25.54 9.66
CA GLN A 148 -14.61 26.64 10.27
C GLN A 148 -15.36 26.18 11.53
N GLY A 149 -15.27 24.89 11.92
CA GLY A 149 -15.90 24.33 13.10
C GLY A 149 -17.34 23.85 12.92
N ASN A 150 -17.90 23.87 11.69
CA ASN A 150 -19.23 23.36 11.38
C ASN A 150 -19.22 21.84 11.29
N ASP A 151 -20.31 21.20 11.71
CA ASP A 151 -20.50 19.76 11.53
C ASP A 151 -20.59 19.45 10.02
N ARG A 152 -19.73 18.51 9.57
CA ARG A 152 -19.77 17.97 8.22
C ARG A 152 -20.68 16.77 8.16
N GLU A 153 -21.60 16.80 7.22
CA GLU A 153 -22.30 15.58 6.83
C GLU A 153 -21.29 14.54 6.37
N GLY A 154 -21.31 13.38 7.02
CA GLY A 154 -20.37 12.31 6.70
C GLY A 154 -20.59 11.84 5.28
N LYS A 155 -19.52 11.78 4.50
CA LYS A 155 -19.51 11.11 3.19
C LYS A 155 -18.85 9.76 3.32
N GLU A 156 -19.42 8.79 2.61
CA GLU A 156 -18.96 7.41 2.53
C GLU A 156 -17.54 7.32 1.96
N ALA A 157 -16.56 7.74 2.35
CA ALA A 157 -15.18 7.72 1.92
C ALA A 157 -14.32 8.78 2.60
N ILE A 158 -14.93 9.67 3.44
CA ILE A 158 -14.19 10.69 4.18
C ILE A 158 -14.48 10.53 5.66
N GLN A 159 -13.44 10.29 6.44
CA GLN A 159 -13.47 10.28 7.89
C GLN A 159 -12.86 11.57 8.43
N TRP A 160 -13.70 12.57 8.63
CA TRP A 160 -13.30 13.91 9.02
C TRP A 160 -12.56 13.96 10.36
N LYS A 161 -13.05 13.22 11.35
CA LYS A 161 -12.44 13.18 12.70
C LYS A 161 -10.98 12.74 12.68
N THR A 162 -10.62 11.78 11.83
CA THR A 162 -9.26 11.23 11.76
C THR A 162 -8.50 11.71 10.52
N LYS A 163 -9.10 12.62 9.73
CA LYS A 163 -8.52 13.17 8.49
C LYS A 163 -8.01 12.07 7.55
N LYS A 164 -8.87 11.07 7.29
CA LYS A 164 -8.59 9.96 6.35
C LYS A 164 -9.64 9.94 5.26
N PHE A 165 -9.21 9.66 4.03
CA PHE A 165 -10.15 9.53 2.90
C PHE A 165 -9.76 8.41 1.95
N TYR A 166 -10.77 7.92 1.23
CA TYR A 166 -10.72 6.68 0.46
C TYR A 166 -11.38 6.87 -0.91
N PRO A 167 -10.75 7.57 -1.86
CA PRO A 167 -11.39 7.93 -3.12
C PRO A 167 -11.88 6.74 -3.94
N LEU A 168 -11.21 5.58 -3.81
CA LEU A 168 -11.58 4.37 -4.52
C LEU A 168 -12.64 3.52 -3.81
N SER A 169 -13.26 4.02 -2.73
CA SER A 169 -14.19 3.28 -1.85
C SER A 169 -15.21 2.43 -2.60
N THR A 170 -15.82 2.92 -3.68
CA THR A 170 -16.91 2.25 -4.42
C THR A 170 -16.48 1.55 -5.69
N TYR A 171 -15.19 1.57 -6.03
CA TYR A 171 -14.69 1.00 -7.28
C TYR A 171 -14.30 -0.47 -7.11
N TYR A 172 -14.24 -1.19 -8.24
CA TYR A 172 -13.77 -2.56 -8.33
C TYR A 172 -12.35 -2.62 -8.91
N ASN A 173 -11.70 -3.76 -8.77
CA ASN A 173 -10.36 -3.97 -9.30
C ASN A 173 -10.28 -3.71 -10.81
N ARG A 174 -11.29 -4.15 -11.57
CA ARG A 174 -11.38 -3.94 -13.03
C ARG A 174 -11.39 -2.46 -13.38
N ASP A 175 -12.11 -1.64 -12.62
CA ASP A 175 -12.23 -0.21 -12.90
C ASP A 175 -10.87 0.49 -12.71
N VAL A 176 -10.12 0.10 -11.67
CA VAL A 176 -8.78 0.64 -11.40
C VAL A 176 -7.79 0.22 -12.48
N LEU A 177 -7.85 -1.04 -12.96
CA LEU A 177 -6.98 -1.52 -14.04
C LEU A 177 -7.29 -0.84 -15.37
N SER A 178 -8.58 -0.62 -15.69
CA SER A 178 -8.98 0.17 -16.86
C SER A 178 -8.41 1.59 -16.78
N TYR A 179 -8.53 2.25 -15.62
CA TYR A 179 -7.97 3.58 -15.41
C TYR A 179 -6.45 3.63 -15.67
N ILE A 180 -5.71 2.66 -15.12
CA ILE A 180 -4.26 2.55 -15.33
C ILE A 180 -3.93 2.44 -16.83
N SER A 181 -4.65 1.57 -17.54
CA SER A 181 -4.45 1.35 -18.97
C SER A 181 -4.79 2.58 -19.80
N GLU A 182 -5.97 3.18 -19.57
CA GLU A 182 -6.47 4.35 -20.30
C GLU A 182 -5.59 5.60 -20.12
N ASN A 183 -4.93 5.74 -18.96
CA ASN A 183 -4.07 6.88 -18.67
C ASN A 183 -2.58 6.60 -18.90
N GLY A 184 -2.23 5.46 -19.48
CA GLY A 184 -0.84 5.09 -19.78
C GLY A 184 0.04 5.02 -18.54
N LEU A 185 -0.52 4.60 -17.39
CA LEU A 185 0.22 4.46 -16.16
C LEU A 185 1.01 3.14 -16.17
N LYS A 186 2.09 3.10 -15.39
CA LYS A 186 2.87 1.87 -15.26
C LYS A 186 2.03 0.77 -14.60
N ASN A 187 1.92 -0.37 -15.28
CA ASN A 187 1.26 -1.53 -14.72
C ASN A 187 2.02 -2.06 -13.48
N PRO A 188 1.31 -2.62 -12.51
CA PRO A 188 1.94 -3.33 -11.39
C PRO A 188 2.78 -4.51 -11.91
N GLU A 189 4.06 -4.55 -11.58
CA GLU A 189 5.02 -5.52 -12.15
C GLU A 189 4.65 -6.98 -11.91
N CYS A 190 4.19 -7.30 -10.69
CA CYS A 190 3.82 -8.66 -10.32
C CYS A 190 2.30 -8.92 -10.29
N TYR A 191 1.49 -8.00 -10.83
CA TYR A 191 0.05 -8.17 -10.84
C TYR A 191 -0.38 -9.24 -11.85
N GLY A 192 -1.15 -10.22 -11.37
CA GLY A 192 -1.59 -11.36 -12.18
C GLY A 192 -0.64 -12.56 -12.16
N VAL A 193 0.63 -12.37 -11.80
CA VAL A 193 1.61 -13.45 -11.62
C VAL A 193 1.78 -13.77 -10.15
N ALA A 194 1.87 -12.73 -9.33
CA ALA A 194 1.93 -12.83 -7.88
C ALA A 194 1.10 -11.69 -7.27
N GLN A 195 0.43 -11.96 -6.15
CA GLN A 195 -0.43 -10.95 -5.49
C GLN A 195 0.31 -10.11 -4.46
N SER A 196 1.56 -10.43 -4.18
CA SER A 196 2.35 -9.76 -3.15
C SER A 196 2.99 -8.47 -3.67
N ASN A 197 2.92 -7.43 -2.84
CA ASN A 197 3.57 -6.14 -3.03
C ASN A 197 4.85 -6.02 -2.20
N GLY A 198 5.61 -7.11 -2.07
CA GLY A 198 6.80 -7.17 -1.21
C GLY A 198 6.50 -7.38 0.27
N THR A 199 5.25 -7.65 0.64
CA THR A 199 4.83 -7.88 2.03
C THR A 199 4.54 -9.34 2.34
N ASP A 200 4.15 -10.16 1.36
CA ASP A 200 3.91 -11.60 1.54
C ASP A 200 5.12 -12.42 1.13
N ILE A 201 6.02 -12.59 2.06
CA ILE A 201 7.28 -13.33 1.89
C ILE A 201 7.12 -14.85 1.91
N THR A 202 5.89 -15.36 2.02
CA THR A 202 5.54 -16.79 1.97
C THR A 202 4.72 -17.16 0.72
N ASP A 203 4.30 -16.19 -0.09
CA ASP A 203 3.62 -16.48 -1.35
C ASP A 203 4.59 -17.11 -2.35
N ILE A 204 4.33 -18.37 -2.68
CA ILE A 204 5.19 -19.14 -3.58
C ILE A 204 5.28 -18.51 -4.99
N ASN A 205 4.20 -17.92 -5.49
CA ASN A 205 4.19 -17.27 -6.79
C ASN A 205 5.06 -16.01 -6.78
N TYR A 206 5.00 -15.26 -5.68
CA TYR A 206 5.88 -14.11 -5.48
C TYR A 206 7.35 -14.51 -5.38
N LEU A 207 7.69 -15.53 -4.58
CA LEU A 207 9.07 -16.00 -4.46
C LEU A 207 9.61 -16.53 -5.79
N ARG A 208 8.79 -17.24 -6.57
CA ARG A 208 9.16 -17.68 -7.94
C ARG A 208 9.34 -16.50 -8.90
N TYR A 209 8.43 -15.54 -8.87
CA TYR A 209 8.59 -14.32 -9.68
C TYR A 209 9.92 -13.64 -9.39
N LEU A 210 10.31 -13.50 -8.12
CA LEU A 210 11.61 -12.95 -7.75
C LEU A 210 12.76 -13.84 -8.18
N GLN A 211 12.65 -15.15 -8.04
CA GLN A 211 13.69 -16.10 -8.45
C GLN A 211 14.08 -15.94 -9.92
N PHE A 212 13.10 -15.70 -10.79
CA PHE A 212 13.31 -15.56 -12.22
C PHE A 212 13.68 -14.14 -12.66
N ASN A 213 13.07 -13.13 -12.06
CA ASN A 213 13.19 -11.76 -12.55
C ASN A 213 14.10 -10.88 -11.68
N TYR A 214 14.21 -11.16 -10.38
CA TYR A 214 14.93 -10.36 -9.40
C TYR A 214 15.65 -11.23 -8.36
N PRO A 215 16.60 -12.12 -8.77
CA PRO A 215 17.24 -13.07 -7.87
C PRO A 215 17.96 -12.42 -6.69
N SER A 216 18.52 -11.21 -6.90
CA SER A 216 19.15 -10.46 -5.81
C SER A 216 18.14 -9.98 -4.75
N ASP A 217 16.89 -9.71 -5.12
CA ASP A 217 15.84 -9.38 -4.16
C ASP A 217 15.40 -10.61 -3.37
N LEU A 218 15.35 -11.77 -4.02
CA LEU A 218 15.08 -13.04 -3.34
C LEU A 218 16.14 -13.33 -2.28
N GLU A 219 17.43 -13.13 -2.59
CA GLU A 219 18.50 -13.31 -1.61
C GLU A 219 18.43 -12.29 -0.46
N LYS A 220 18.01 -11.05 -0.72
CA LYS A 220 17.72 -10.08 0.36
C LYS A 220 16.60 -10.57 1.28
N ILE A 221 15.52 -11.16 0.72
CA ILE A 221 14.45 -11.74 1.52
C ILE A 221 14.99 -12.89 2.38
N PHE A 222 15.78 -13.79 1.81
CA PHE A 222 16.35 -14.92 2.54
C PHE A 222 17.40 -14.51 3.59
N SER A 223 18.09 -13.39 3.39
CA SER A 223 19.01 -12.85 4.39
C SER A 223 18.27 -12.33 5.64
N VAL A 224 17.07 -11.82 5.48
CA VAL A 224 16.23 -11.33 6.59
C VAL A 224 15.36 -12.44 7.17
N PHE A 225 14.82 -13.32 6.32
CA PHE A 225 13.90 -14.41 6.64
C PHE A 225 14.43 -15.76 6.11
N PRO A 226 15.45 -16.34 6.75
CA PRO A 226 16.12 -17.54 6.22
C PRO A 226 15.19 -18.74 5.96
N LEU A 227 14.16 -18.92 6.80
CA LEU A 227 13.22 -20.03 6.66
C LEU A 227 12.20 -19.85 5.51
N ALA A 228 12.08 -18.66 4.92
CA ALA A 228 11.29 -18.47 3.71
C ALA A 228 11.81 -19.30 2.53
N ARG A 229 13.11 -19.65 2.52
CA ARG A 229 13.71 -20.55 1.51
C ARG A 229 13.07 -21.93 1.50
N ILE A 230 12.61 -22.42 2.64
CA ILE A 230 11.95 -23.74 2.76
C ILE A 230 10.69 -23.82 1.92
N THR A 231 9.97 -22.70 1.76
CA THR A 231 8.77 -22.64 0.91
C THR A 231 9.07 -22.99 -0.54
N LEU A 232 10.17 -22.46 -1.10
CA LEU A 232 10.60 -22.80 -2.47
C LEU A 232 11.09 -24.25 -2.58
N MET A 233 11.89 -24.71 -1.62
CA MET A 233 12.42 -26.08 -1.62
C MET A 233 11.31 -27.13 -1.56
N ASN A 234 10.33 -26.96 -0.68
CA ASN A 234 9.20 -27.88 -0.56
C ASN A 234 8.37 -27.97 -1.85
N GLU A 235 8.24 -26.90 -2.57
CA GLU A 235 7.51 -26.87 -3.84
C GLU A 235 8.32 -27.53 -4.99
N GLN A 236 9.63 -27.37 -5.02
CA GLN A 236 10.50 -28.05 -5.98
C GLN A 236 10.42 -29.56 -5.78
N ASN A 237 10.57 -30.04 -4.55
CA ASN A 237 10.46 -31.46 -4.21
C ASN A 237 9.11 -32.07 -4.58
N LYS A 238 7.99 -31.32 -4.44
CA LYS A 238 6.67 -31.82 -4.87
C LYS A 238 6.57 -32.00 -6.39
N LYS A 239 7.19 -31.12 -7.19
CA LYS A 239 7.19 -31.22 -8.64
C LYS A 239 8.06 -32.37 -9.14
N ASP A 240 9.24 -32.55 -8.53
CA ASP A 240 10.15 -33.63 -8.89
C ASP A 240 9.48 -34.98 -8.64
N ASN A 241 8.82 -35.17 -7.49
CA ASN A 241 8.05 -36.36 -7.16
C ASN A 241 6.80 -36.59 -8.03
N GLN A 242 6.28 -35.57 -8.73
CA GLN A 242 5.17 -35.72 -9.68
C GLN A 242 5.64 -36.08 -11.09
N ASN A 243 6.85 -35.69 -11.45
CA ASN A 243 7.45 -36.01 -12.75
C ASN A 243 8.10 -37.40 -12.80
N GLU A 244 8.30 -38.06 -11.64
CA GLU A 244 8.81 -39.42 -11.51
C GLU A 244 7.70 -40.51 -11.49
N LYS A 245 6.44 -40.08 -11.58
CA LYS A 245 5.27 -40.98 -11.68
C LYS A 245 4.62 -40.93 -13.07
#